data_897eba7814d94527b5f0aa35a0cf70b1
#
_entry.id   897eba7814d94527b5f0aa35a0cf70b1
#
_cell.length_a   1.000
_cell.length_b   1.000
_cell.length_c   1.000
_cell.angle_alpha   90.00
_cell.angle_beta   90.00
_cell.angle_gamma   90.00
#
_symmetry.space_group_name_H-M   'P 1'
#
loop_
_entity.id
_entity.type
_entity.pdbx_description
1 polymer ?
#
loop_
_entity_poly.entity_id
_entity_poly.type
_entity_poly.pdbx_seq_one_letter_code
_entity_poly.pdbx_strand_id
1 'polypeptide(L)'
;GVIEGRRTFGNIIKYIKMTASSNFGNMFSVLVASIALPFLPMLPIQILILNLIYDISCISIPWDNVDKDYLQVPRKWDASSIGKFMLWIGPTSSLFDIVTYAVMFFIICPMVCHGGYNDYGVNKTLFMAVFNAGWFVESLCSQTMVIHIIRTAKIPFINSRASGAVILSTIIAITVGIAIQYTSIGRALQMVSMPIMYFGWLIVILLCYIIVASAIKEVYKKYYGEFL
;
A
#
# COMPACT_ATOMS: atom_id res chain seq x y z
N GLY A 1 -34.38 2.86 -1.43
CA GLY A 1 -33.91 1.76 -2.31
C GLY A 1 -32.85 2.20 -3.31
N VAL A 2 -33.19 3.11 -4.27
CA VAL A 2 -32.28 3.47 -5.39
C VAL A 2 -30.97 4.11 -4.90
N ILE A 3 -31.02 5.07 -3.98
CA ILE A 3 -29.83 5.76 -3.46
C ILE A 3 -28.92 4.77 -2.71
N GLU A 4 -29.51 3.87 -1.92
CA GLU A 4 -28.75 2.85 -1.18
C GLU A 4 -28.09 1.83 -2.14
N GLY A 5 -28.80 1.42 -3.20
CA GLY A 5 -28.23 0.60 -4.25
C GLY A 5 -27.03 1.27 -4.95
N ARG A 6 -27.11 2.57 -5.26
CA ARG A 6 -25.99 3.34 -5.82
C ARG A 6 -24.81 3.45 -4.85
N ARG A 7 -25.08 3.61 -3.56
CA ARG A 7 -24.05 3.66 -2.51
C ARG A 7 -23.31 2.32 -2.41
N THR A 8 -24.05 1.22 -2.34
CA THR A 8 -23.49 -0.13 -2.32
C THR A 8 -22.64 -0.39 -3.57
N PHE A 9 -23.18 -0.07 -4.75
CA PHE A 9 -22.44 -0.19 -6.01
C PHE A 9 -21.13 0.63 -6.01
N GLY A 10 -21.18 1.88 -5.55
CA GLY A 10 -20.01 2.73 -5.44
C GLY A 10 -18.93 2.13 -4.54
N ASN A 11 -19.30 1.57 -3.40
CA ASN A 11 -18.36 0.92 -2.48
C ASN A 11 -17.78 -0.39 -3.07
N ILE A 12 -18.57 -1.15 -3.82
CA ILE A 12 -18.08 -2.33 -4.55
C ILE A 12 -17.02 -1.92 -5.60
N ILE A 13 -17.29 -0.89 -6.39
CA ILE A 13 -16.33 -0.38 -7.39
C ILE A 13 -15.04 0.13 -6.74
N LYS A 14 -15.15 0.85 -5.62
CA LYS A 14 -13.97 1.26 -4.84
C LYS A 14 -13.12 0.05 -4.43
N TYR A 15 -13.74 -0.94 -3.82
CA TYR A 15 -13.06 -2.16 -3.37
C TYR A 15 -12.32 -2.85 -4.51
N ILE A 16 -13.01 -3.07 -5.64
CA ILE A 16 -12.41 -3.76 -6.79
C ILE A 16 -11.24 -2.97 -7.38
N LYS A 17 -11.41 -1.65 -7.60
CA LYS A 17 -10.33 -0.79 -8.11
C LYS A 17 -9.13 -0.77 -7.17
N MET A 18 -9.34 -0.69 -5.86
CA MET A 18 -8.29 -0.70 -4.84
C MET A 18 -7.53 -2.01 -4.83
N THR A 19 -8.25 -3.13 -4.72
CA THR A 19 -7.64 -4.47 -4.64
C THR A 19 -6.87 -4.81 -5.92
N ALA A 20 -7.47 -4.54 -7.08
CA ALA A 20 -6.82 -4.78 -8.37
C ALA A 20 -5.53 -3.96 -8.52
N SER A 21 -5.57 -2.65 -8.17
CA SER A 21 -4.40 -1.77 -8.27
C SER A 21 -3.30 -2.14 -7.28
N SER A 22 -3.67 -2.50 -6.05
CA SER A 22 -2.72 -2.91 -5.01
C SER A 22 -2.01 -4.22 -5.38
N ASN A 23 -2.77 -5.24 -5.79
CA ASN A 23 -2.18 -6.50 -6.21
C ASN A 23 -1.29 -6.35 -7.44
N PHE A 24 -1.70 -5.55 -8.43
CA PHE A 24 -0.88 -5.25 -9.60
C PHE A 24 0.42 -4.53 -9.19
N GLY A 25 0.34 -3.53 -8.32
CA GLY A 25 1.50 -2.83 -7.78
C GLY A 25 2.47 -3.78 -7.08
N ASN A 26 1.99 -4.62 -6.18
CA ASN A 26 2.81 -5.60 -5.45
C ASN A 26 3.52 -6.55 -6.40
N MET A 27 2.81 -7.11 -7.38
CA MET A 27 3.42 -8.02 -8.37
C MET A 27 4.49 -7.32 -9.21
N PHE A 28 4.23 -6.08 -9.62
CA PHE A 28 5.20 -5.29 -10.37
C PHE A 28 6.44 -4.97 -9.52
N SER A 29 6.27 -4.64 -8.24
CA SER A 29 7.36 -4.38 -7.30
C SER A 29 8.22 -5.61 -7.07
N VAL A 30 7.60 -6.80 -6.91
CA VAL A 30 8.33 -8.08 -6.80
C VAL A 30 9.12 -8.39 -8.07
N LEU A 31 8.53 -8.13 -9.26
CA LEU A 31 9.23 -8.32 -10.53
C LEU A 31 10.47 -7.45 -10.64
N VAL A 32 10.36 -6.15 -10.33
CA VAL A 32 11.50 -5.22 -10.33
C VAL A 32 12.56 -5.66 -9.31
N ALA A 33 12.13 -6.04 -8.11
CA ALA A 33 13.05 -6.54 -7.07
C ALA A 33 13.79 -7.80 -7.50
N SER A 34 13.13 -8.72 -8.19
CA SER A 34 13.74 -9.96 -8.69
C SER A 34 14.86 -9.72 -9.71
N ILE A 35 14.82 -8.58 -10.41
CA ILE A 35 15.86 -8.16 -11.36
C ILE A 35 16.99 -7.40 -10.64
N ALA A 36 16.64 -6.56 -9.67
CA ALA A 36 17.56 -5.61 -9.04
C ALA A 36 18.27 -6.16 -7.81
N LEU A 37 17.66 -7.11 -7.07
CA LEU A 37 18.17 -7.62 -5.80
C LEU A 37 18.76 -9.02 -5.96
N PRO A 38 19.82 -9.37 -5.22
CA PRO A 38 20.43 -10.71 -5.22
C PRO A 38 19.65 -11.71 -4.33
N PHE A 39 18.50 -11.33 -3.78
CA PHE A 39 17.66 -12.15 -2.90
C PHE A 39 16.19 -11.78 -3.06
N LEU A 40 15.30 -12.62 -2.53
CA LEU A 40 13.86 -12.34 -2.52
C LEU A 40 13.56 -11.17 -1.57
N PRO A 41 12.86 -10.14 -2.05
CA PRO A 41 12.57 -8.92 -1.28
C PRO A 41 11.59 -9.17 -0.12
N MET A 42 10.81 -10.23 -0.18
CA MET A 42 9.89 -10.69 0.85
C MET A 42 9.63 -12.19 0.71
N LEU A 43 9.49 -12.89 1.82
CA LEU A 43 9.14 -14.30 1.81
C LEU A 43 7.67 -14.50 1.39
N PRO A 44 7.30 -15.59 0.69
CA PRO A 44 5.93 -15.84 0.28
C PRO A 44 4.93 -15.82 1.45
N ILE A 45 5.31 -16.32 2.61
CA ILE A 45 4.46 -16.30 3.82
C ILE A 45 4.24 -14.87 4.33
N GLN A 46 5.23 -13.99 4.22
CA GLN A 46 5.10 -12.59 4.60
C GLN A 46 4.15 -11.86 3.66
N ILE A 47 4.25 -12.10 2.33
CA ILE A 47 3.32 -11.55 1.33
C ILE A 47 1.89 -12.02 1.61
N LEU A 48 1.70 -13.29 1.96
CA LEU A 48 0.39 -13.82 2.31
C LEU A 48 -0.21 -13.11 3.52
N ILE A 49 0.58 -12.91 4.59
CA ILE A 49 0.12 -12.22 5.80
C ILE A 49 -0.14 -10.73 5.53
N LEU A 50 0.71 -10.08 4.74
CA LEU A 50 0.51 -8.70 4.32
C LEU A 50 -0.84 -8.53 3.60
N ASN A 51 -1.10 -9.37 2.61
CA ASN A 51 -2.36 -9.35 1.88
C ASN A 51 -3.56 -9.65 2.79
N LEU A 52 -3.43 -10.61 3.71
CA LEU A 52 -4.49 -10.93 4.67
C LEU A 52 -4.83 -9.74 5.58
N ILE A 53 -3.83 -9.05 6.12
CA ILE A 53 -4.04 -7.85 6.95
C ILE A 53 -4.70 -6.75 6.12
N TYR A 54 -4.23 -6.54 4.89
CA TYR A 54 -4.81 -5.57 3.96
C TYR A 54 -6.27 -5.91 3.62
N ASP A 55 -6.57 -7.14 3.26
CA ASP A 55 -7.93 -7.59 2.93
C ASP A 55 -8.88 -7.43 4.11
N ILE A 56 -8.44 -7.77 5.33
CA ILE A 56 -9.22 -7.53 6.55
C ILE A 56 -9.50 -6.04 6.73
N SER A 57 -8.54 -5.17 6.44
CA SER A 57 -8.76 -3.72 6.52
C SER A 57 -9.81 -3.24 5.51
N CYS A 58 -9.85 -3.87 4.33
CA CYS A 58 -10.80 -3.56 3.27
C CYS A 58 -12.23 -4.01 3.56
N ILE A 59 -12.47 -4.91 4.52
CA ILE A 59 -13.82 -5.32 4.97
C ILE A 59 -14.64 -4.10 5.43
N SER A 60 -14.00 -3.03 5.87
CA SER A 60 -14.65 -1.79 6.29
C SER A 60 -15.21 -0.93 5.14
N ILE A 61 -14.80 -1.17 3.89
CA ILE A 61 -15.19 -0.35 2.72
C ILE A 61 -16.70 -0.31 2.46
N PRO A 62 -17.51 -1.38 2.65
CA PRO A 62 -18.96 -1.30 2.51
C PRO A 62 -19.63 -0.22 3.36
N TRP A 63 -19.03 0.13 4.50
CA TRP A 63 -19.52 1.20 5.39
C TRP A 63 -18.89 2.57 5.10
N ASP A 64 -18.12 2.68 4.01
CA ASP A 64 -17.50 3.95 3.66
C ASP A 64 -18.51 4.96 3.10
N ASN A 65 -18.16 6.24 3.28
CA ASN A 65 -18.92 7.35 2.72
C ASN A 65 -18.75 7.42 1.20
N VAL A 66 -19.84 7.58 0.47
CA VAL A 66 -19.85 7.83 -0.97
C VAL A 66 -20.17 9.29 -1.23
N ASP A 67 -19.40 9.93 -2.11
CA ASP A 67 -19.59 11.34 -2.44
C ASP A 67 -20.97 11.59 -3.05
N LYS A 68 -21.64 12.68 -2.65
CA LYS A 68 -23.01 13.00 -3.10
C LYS A 68 -23.11 13.11 -4.63
N ASP A 69 -22.07 13.66 -5.26
CA ASP A 69 -22.03 13.83 -6.71
C ASP A 69 -22.02 12.47 -7.45
N TYR A 70 -21.37 11.46 -6.86
CA TYR A 70 -21.39 10.10 -7.39
C TYR A 70 -22.79 9.47 -7.34
N LEU A 71 -23.57 9.77 -6.29
CA LEU A 71 -24.91 9.22 -6.09
C LEU A 71 -25.98 9.82 -7.03
N GLN A 72 -25.72 10.99 -7.61
CA GLN A 72 -26.68 11.68 -8.47
C GLN A 72 -26.85 11.01 -9.83
N VAL A 73 -25.81 10.41 -10.37
CA VAL A 73 -25.79 9.82 -11.72
C VAL A 73 -25.73 8.29 -11.63
N PRO A 74 -26.59 7.56 -12.36
CA PRO A 74 -26.48 6.10 -12.45
C PRO A 74 -25.15 5.72 -13.10
N ARG A 75 -24.43 4.78 -12.50
CA ARG A 75 -23.17 4.25 -13.04
C ARG A 75 -23.39 2.85 -13.60
N LYS A 76 -22.64 2.53 -14.65
CA LYS A 76 -22.61 1.19 -15.25
C LYS A 76 -21.33 0.46 -14.83
N TRP A 77 -21.42 -0.86 -14.82
CA TRP A 77 -20.24 -1.70 -14.70
C TRP A 77 -19.39 -1.58 -15.96
N ASP A 78 -18.13 -1.15 -15.79
CA ASP A 78 -17.17 -1.10 -16.89
C ASP A 78 -15.84 -1.73 -16.46
N ALA A 79 -15.58 -2.93 -16.94
CA ALA A 79 -14.35 -3.65 -16.68
C ALA A 79 -13.11 -2.94 -17.29
N SER A 80 -13.29 -2.20 -18.39
CA SER A 80 -12.19 -1.47 -19.02
C SER A 80 -11.70 -0.32 -18.15
N SER A 81 -12.60 0.33 -17.41
CA SER A 81 -12.27 1.35 -16.42
C SER A 81 -11.39 0.81 -15.29
N ILE A 82 -11.61 -0.43 -14.84
CA ILE A 82 -10.80 -1.09 -13.81
C ILE A 82 -9.37 -1.32 -14.33
N GLY A 83 -9.23 -1.85 -15.56
CA GLY A 83 -7.93 -2.08 -16.18
C GLY A 83 -7.10 -0.79 -16.36
N LYS A 84 -7.74 0.28 -16.86
CA LYS A 84 -7.10 1.60 -16.99
C LYS A 84 -6.66 2.14 -15.63
N PHE A 85 -7.53 2.05 -14.63
CA PHE A 85 -7.23 2.49 -13.27
C PHE A 85 -6.04 1.73 -12.67
N MET A 86 -6.03 0.41 -12.81
CA MET A 86 -4.96 -0.47 -12.34
C MET A 86 -3.61 -0.12 -12.97
N LEU A 87 -3.57 0.15 -14.28
CA LEU A 87 -2.35 0.50 -15.00
C LEU A 87 -1.81 1.90 -14.66
N TRP A 88 -2.66 2.82 -14.20
CA TRP A 88 -2.22 4.15 -13.79
C TRP A 88 -1.84 4.23 -12.32
N ILE A 89 -2.64 3.65 -11.45
CA ILE A 89 -2.47 3.76 -9.99
C ILE A 89 -1.51 2.68 -9.46
N GLY A 90 -1.55 1.46 -10.01
CA GLY A 90 -0.68 0.37 -9.56
C GLY A 90 0.82 0.70 -9.61
N PRO A 91 1.37 1.14 -10.75
CA PRO A 91 2.78 1.50 -10.84
C PRO A 91 3.20 2.66 -9.94
N THR A 92 2.25 3.49 -9.50
CA THR A 92 2.54 4.59 -8.56
C THR A 92 3.02 4.06 -7.22
N SER A 93 2.39 3.01 -6.67
CA SER A 93 2.86 2.39 -5.43
C SER A 93 4.22 1.71 -5.64
N SER A 94 4.40 1.02 -6.76
CA SER A 94 5.65 0.34 -7.08
C SER A 94 6.85 1.28 -7.17
N LEU A 95 6.65 2.53 -7.61
CA LEU A 95 7.71 3.53 -7.59
C LEU A 95 8.24 3.76 -6.16
N PHE A 96 7.35 3.80 -5.17
CA PHE A 96 7.72 4.00 -3.76
C PHE A 96 8.27 2.73 -3.13
N ASP A 97 7.82 1.55 -3.55
CA ASP A 97 8.48 0.28 -3.21
C ASP A 97 9.95 0.28 -3.66
N ILE A 98 10.23 0.75 -4.90
CA ILE A 98 11.60 0.86 -5.42
C ILE A 98 12.43 1.86 -4.61
N VAL A 99 11.87 3.00 -4.22
CA VAL A 99 12.54 3.95 -3.33
C VAL A 99 12.82 3.30 -1.99
N THR A 100 11.89 2.55 -1.44
CA THR A 100 12.07 1.79 -0.19
C THR A 100 13.17 0.74 -0.34
N TYR A 101 13.25 0.02 -1.47
CA TYR A 101 14.35 -0.90 -1.74
C TYR A 101 15.70 -0.21 -1.69
N ALA A 102 15.82 0.97 -2.31
CA ALA A 102 17.05 1.74 -2.26
C ALA A 102 17.41 2.20 -0.84
N VAL A 103 16.46 2.74 -0.09
CA VAL A 103 16.65 3.15 1.31
C VAL A 103 17.04 1.95 2.18
N MET A 104 16.34 0.83 2.02
CA MET A 104 16.65 -0.39 2.79
C MET A 104 18.03 -0.93 2.43
N PHE A 105 18.35 -1.09 1.14
CA PHE A 105 19.57 -1.73 0.69
C PHE A 105 20.83 -0.90 0.95
N PHE A 106 20.76 0.42 0.78
CA PHE A 106 21.92 1.31 0.87
C PHE A 106 22.06 2.06 2.20
N ILE A 107 21.01 2.17 2.99
CA ILE A 107 21.02 2.96 4.22
C ILE A 107 20.71 2.10 5.45
N ILE A 108 19.52 1.52 5.54
CA ILE A 108 19.03 0.87 6.77
C ILE A 108 19.75 -0.45 7.03
N CYS A 109 19.78 -1.35 6.04
CA CYS A 109 20.42 -2.65 6.23
C CYS A 109 21.92 -2.54 6.51
N PRO A 110 22.72 -1.71 5.78
CA PRO A 110 24.12 -1.51 6.13
C PRO A 110 24.32 -0.91 7.53
N MET A 111 23.45 -0.03 7.97
CA MET A 111 23.50 0.53 9.33
C MET A 111 23.28 -0.54 10.41
N VAL A 112 22.32 -1.45 10.20
CA VAL A 112 22.00 -2.51 11.17
C VAL A 112 23.01 -3.65 11.13
N CYS A 113 23.52 -3.98 9.93
CA CYS A 113 24.45 -5.11 9.72
C CYS A 113 25.92 -4.71 9.76
N HIS A 114 26.23 -3.42 9.99
CA HIS A 114 27.60 -2.86 10.01
C HIS A 114 28.39 -3.09 8.70
N GLY A 115 27.69 -3.08 7.55
CA GLY A 115 28.29 -3.21 6.23
C GLY A 115 27.28 -3.52 5.12
N GLY A 116 27.69 -3.36 3.88
CA GLY A 116 26.89 -3.64 2.69
C GLY A 116 26.72 -5.14 2.46
N TYR A 117 25.72 -5.53 1.64
CA TYR A 117 25.39 -6.94 1.37
C TYR A 117 26.57 -7.79 0.87
N ASN A 118 27.49 -7.18 0.12
CA ASN A 118 28.65 -7.86 -0.47
C ASN A 118 29.92 -7.75 0.38
N ASP A 119 29.89 -7.04 1.50
CA ASP A 119 31.05 -6.83 2.33
C ASP A 119 31.42 -8.12 3.08
N TYR A 120 32.72 -8.30 3.29
CA TYR A 120 33.25 -9.47 4.01
C TYR A 120 32.82 -9.41 5.48
N GLY A 121 32.32 -10.55 5.98
CA GLY A 121 31.88 -10.68 7.37
C GLY A 121 30.44 -10.23 7.67
N VAL A 122 29.72 -9.65 6.71
CA VAL A 122 28.32 -9.26 6.89
C VAL A 122 27.42 -10.47 6.97
N ASN A 123 26.53 -10.48 7.95
CA ASN A 123 25.51 -11.52 8.09
C ASN A 123 24.39 -11.30 7.06
N LYS A 124 24.48 -11.99 5.90
CA LYS A 124 23.51 -11.88 4.80
C LYS A 124 22.10 -12.29 5.22
N THR A 125 21.95 -13.26 6.11
CA THR A 125 20.64 -13.69 6.61
C THR A 125 19.98 -12.57 7.41
N LEU A 126 20.72 -11.89 8.27
CA LEU A 126 20.24 -10.72 9.00
C LEU A 126 19.91 -9.58 8.04
N PHE A 127 20.76 -9.32 7.05
CA PHE A 127 20.52 -8.28 6.05
C PHE A 127 19.19 -8.50 5.30
N MET A 128 18.96 -9.72 4.83
CA MET A 128 17.71 -10.09 4.16
C MET A 128 16.49 -9.95 5.11
N ALA A 129 16.62 -10.41 6.36
CA ALA A 129 15.54 -10.33 7.34
C ALA A 129 15.15 -8.88 7.65
N VAL A 130 16.12 -7.98 7.81
CA VAL A 130 15.91 -6.55 8.00
C VAL A 130 15.25 -5.94 6.76
N PHE A 131 15.74 -6.27 5.55
CA PHE A 131 15.16 -5.78 4.30
C PHE A 131 13.70 -6.20 4.15
N ASN A 132 13.42 -7.49 4.33
CA ASN A 132 12.07 -8.05 4.19
C ASN A 132 11.10 -7.41 5.19
N ALA A 133 11.52 -7.24 6.44
CA ALA A 133 10.71 -6.62 7.48
C ALA A 133 10.42 -5.13 7.17
N GLY A 134 11.41 -4.40 6.67
CA GLY A 134 11.24 -2.99 6.29
C GLY A 134 10.24 -2.84 5.13
N TRP A 135 10.41 -3.60 4.05
CA TRP A 135 9.47 -3.52 2.94
C TRP A 135 8.06 -4.00 3.32
N PHE A 136 7.93 -5.00 4.16
CA PHE A 136 6.63 -5.45 4.68
C PHE A 136 5.86 -4.31 5.36
N VAL A 137 6.51 -3.55 6.24
CA VAL A 137 5.84 -2.42 6.93
C VAL A 137 5.51 -1.29 5.98
N GLU A 138 6.44 -0.91 5.11
CA GLU A 138 6.19 0.14 4.13
C GLU A 138 5.04 -0.24 3.20
N SER A 139 5.08 -1.43 2.62
CA SER A 139 4.05 -1.91 1.69
C SER A 139 2.67 -1.97 2.34
N LEU A 140 2.57 -2.40 3.61
CA LEU A 140 1.30 -2.38 4.33
C LEU A 140 0.81 -0.95 4.60
N CYS A 141 1.72 -0.05 4.98
CA CYS A 141 1.38 1.35 5.23
C CYS A 141 0.93 2.06 3.94
N SER A 142 1.67 1.90 2.84
CA SER A 142 1.33 2.52 1.55
C SER A 142 0.00 1.99 1.01
N GLN A 143 -0.25 0.69 1.07
CA GLN A 143 -1.49 0.05 0.65
C GLN A 143 -2.70 0.50 1.47
N THR A 144 -2.56 0.61 2.78
CA THR A 144 -3.66 1.10 3.63
C THR A 144 -3.89 2.60 3.47
N MET A 145 -2.84 3.39 3.27
CA MET A 145 -2.97 4.83 3.03
C MET A 145 -3.58 5.14 1.67
N VAL A 146 -3.31 4.35 0.64
CA VAL A 146 -3.90 4.55 -0.69
C VAL A 146 -5.42 4.39 -0.70
N ILE A 147 -5.98 3.58 0.22
CA ILE A 147 -7.44 3.47 0.40
C ILE A 147 -8.05 4.88 0.54
N HIS A 148 -7.45 5.72 1.38
CA HIS A 148 -7.94 7.08 1.64
C HIS A 148 -7.82 8.01 0.43
N ILE A 149 -6.86 7.78 -0.46
CA ILE A 149 -6.64 8.57 -1.67
C ILE A 149 -7.61 8.15 -2.79
N ILE A 150 -7.76 6.84 -2.98
CA ILE A 150 -8.52 6.26 -4.10
C ILE A 150 -10.03 6.30 -3.86
N ARG A 151 -10.49 6.24 -2.61
CA ARG A 151 -11.93 6.15 -2.26
C ARG A 151 -12.80 7.31 -2.74
N THR A 152 -12.20 8.41 -3.12
CA THR A 152 -12.91 9.64 -3.50
C THR A 152 -12.26 10.30 -4.72
N ALA A 153 -13.06 10.92 -5.57
CA ALA A 153 -12.57 11.79 -6.64
C ALA A 153 -12.09 13.16 -6.13
N LYS A 154 -12.44 13.53 -4.88
CA LYS A 154 -12.10 14.82 -4.23
C LYS A 154 -10.74 14.75 -3.54
N ILE A 155 -10.29 15.88 -2.99
CA ILE A 155 -9.06 15.93 -2.18
C ILE A 155 -9.31 15.12 -0.90
N PRO A 156 -8.53 14.05 -0.64
CA PRO A 156 -8.71 13.21 0.53
C PRO A 156 -8.47 14.00 1.81
N PHE A 157 -9.11 13.60 2.90
CA PHE A 157 -9.06 14.20 4.25
C PHE A 157 -9.66 15.61 4.37
N ILE A 158 -9.63 16.43 3.31
CA ILE A 158 -10.13 17.81 3.32
C ILE A 158 -11.59 17.85 2.84
N ASN A 159 -11.85 17.42 1.60
CA ASN A 159 -13.15 17.55 0.94
C ASN A 159 -14.00 16.29 1.01
N SER A 160 -13.41 15.15 1.35
CA SER A 160 -14.11 13.88 1.55
C SER A 160 -13.42 13.09 2.64
N ARG A 161 -14.14 12.84 3.74
CA ARG A 161 -13.64 12.05 4.87
C ARG A 161 -14.11 10.61 4.76
N ALA A 162 -13.21 9.67 5.06
CA ALA A 162 -13.54 8.28 5.20
C ALA A 162 -14.51 8.07 6.39
N SER A 163 -15.26 7.00 6.36
CA SER A 163 -16.05 6.59 7.51
C SER A 163 -15.17 6.22 8.70
N GLY A 164 -15.71 6.31 9.92
CA GLY A 164 -14.98 5.91 11.13
C GLY A 164 -14.51 4.46 11.07
N ALA A 165 -15.28 3.57 10.42
CA ALA A 165 -14.89 2.17 10.24
C ALA A 165 -13.63 2.02 9.38
N VAL A 166 -13.52 2.76 8.27
CA VAL A 166 -12.33 2.73 7.38
C VAL A 166 -11.11 3.33 8.08
N ILE A 167 -11.27 4.41 8.83
CA ILE A 167 -10.17 5.03 9.60
C ILE A 167 -9.67 4.05 10.67
N LEU A 168 -10.58 3.46 11.43
CA LEU A 168 -10.23 2.51 12.50
C LEU A 168 -9.53 1.27 11.93
N SER A 169 -10.05 0.68 10.86
CA SER A 169 -9.43 -0.49 10.22
C SER A 169 -8.02 -0.19 9.70
N THR A 170 -7.80 0.99 9.11
CA THR A 170 -6.47 1.43 8.68
C THR A 170 -5.50 1.55 9.86
N ILE A 171 -5.93 2.18 10.97
CA ILE A 171 -5.09 2.33 12.17
C ILE A 171 -4.75 0.95 12.74
N ILE A 172 -5.73 0.05 12.84
CA ILE A 172 -5.50 -1.31 13.33
C ILE A 172 -4.52 -2.06 12.42
N ALA A 173 -4.72 -2.02 11.10
CA ALA A 173 -3.84 -2.70 10.16
C ALA A 173 -2.39 -2.22 10.26
N ILE A 174 -2.15 -0.91 10.28
CA ILE A 174 -0.81 -0.33 10.44
C ILE A 174 -0.21 -0.71 11.80
N THR A 175 -0.99 -0.61 12.88
CA THR A 175 -0.52 -0.97 14.23
C THR A 175 -0.14 -2.44 14.30
N VAL A 176 -0.97 -3.34 13.78
CA VAL A 176 -0.68 -4.78 13.72
C VAL A 176 0.57 -5.05 12.87
N GLY A 177 0.68 -4.44 11.70
CA GLY A 177 1.83 -4.60 10.80
C GLY A 177 3.15 -4.16 11.42
N ILE A 178 3.14 -3.07 12.18
CA ILE A 178 4.33 -2.62 12.92
C ILE A 178 4.58 -3.52 14.13
N ALA A 179 3.55 -3.85 14.90
CA ALA A 179 3.70 -4.62 16.13
C ALA A 179 4.14 -6.08 15.90
N ILE A 180 3.73 -6.70 14.78
CA ILE A 180 4.02 -8.11 14.49
C ILE A 180 5.52 -8.43 14.56
N GLN A 181 6.38 -7.50 14.13
CA GLN A 181 7.84 -7.65 14.13
C GLN A 181 8.43 -7.82 15.54
N TYR A 182 7.74 -7.29 16.56
CA TYR A 182 8.18 -7.34 17.96
C TYR A 182 7.61 -8.56 18.72
N THR A 183 6.85 -9.43 18.02
CA THR A 183 6.21 -10.60 18.62
C THR A 183 6.93 -11.91 18.27
N SER A 184 6.53 -12.99 18.93
CA SER A 184 6.97 -14.35 18.55
C SER A 184 6.52 -14.76 17.15
N ILE A 185 5.39 -14.24 16.68
CA ILE A 185 4.90 -14.44 15.31
C ILE A 185 5.87 -13.81 14.30
N GLY A 186 6.30 -12.57 14.54
CA GLY A 186 7.28 -11.92 13.66
C GLY A 186 8.59 -12.68 13.58
N ARG A 187 9.08 -13.22 14.69
CA ARG A 187 10.27 -14.10 14.71
C ARG A 187 10.06 -15.38 13.91
N ALA A 188 8.89 -16.02 14.02
CA ALA A 188 8.55 -17.19 13.22
C ALA A 188 8.47 -16.86 11.70
N LEU A 189 8.11 -15.63 11.36
CA LEU A 189 8.10 -15.09 10.00
C LEU A 189 9.48 -14.57 9.54
N GLN A 190 10.54 -14.79 10.32
CA GLN A 190 11.89 -14.30 10.04
C GLN A 190 11.98 -12.76 9.91
N MET A 191 11.11 -12.03 10.61
CA MET A 191 11.14 -10.58 10.66
C MET A 191 12.02 -10.12 11.83
N VAL A 192 12.67 -8.99 11.62
CA VAL A 192 13.50 -8.30 12.62
C VAL A 192 12.86 -6.96 12.94
N SER A 193 12.97 -6.54 14.21
CA SER A 193 12.48 -5.23 14.64
C SER A 193 13.24 -4.10 13.94
N MET A 194 12.52 -3.12 13.41
CA MET A 194 13.11 -1.98 12.71
C MET A 194 13.69 -0.96 13.68
N PRO A 195 14.85 -0.36 13.35
CA PRO A 195 15.42 0.73 14.12
C PRO A 195 14.57 2.00 13.99
N ILE A 196 14.63 2.88 14.99
CA ILE A 196 13.82 4.11 15.03
C ILE A 196 14.04 5.00 13.78
N MET A 197 15.23 5.02 13.24
CA MET A 197 15.58 5.78 12.04
C MET A 197 14.78 5.34 10.81
N TYR A 198 14.43 4.04 10.72
CA TYR A 198 13.59 3.53 9.65
C TYR A 198 12.23 4.24 9.59
N PHE A 199 11.60 4.47 10.76
CA PHE A 199 10.29 5.13 10.82
C PHE A 199 10.35 6.58 10.34
N GLY A 200 11.48 7.26 10.50
CA GLY A 200 11.71 8.58 9.92
C GLY A 200 11.66 8.54 8.38
N TRP A 201 12.37 7.60 7.77
CA TRP A 201 12.33 7.37 6.33
C TRP A 201 10.95 6.94 5.84
N LEU A 202 10.29 6.05 6.57
CA LEU A 202 8.93 5.59 6.27
C LEU A 202 7.94 6.77 6.18
N ILE A 203 7.99 7.70 7.14
CA ILE A 203 7.13 8.89 7.13
C ILE A 203 7.39 9.74 5.89
N VAL A 204 8.65 9.99 5.54
CA VAL A 204 9.00 10.77 4.35
C VAL A 204 8.50 10.08 3.08
N ILE A 205 8.72 8.77 2.94
CA ILE A 205 8.26 7.97 1.79
C ILE A 205 6.74 8.05 1.67
N LEU A 206 5.99 7.85 2.76
CA LEU A 206 4.53 7.90 2.76
C LEU A 206 3.98 9.29 2.43
N LEU A 207 4.60 10.37 2.93
CA LEU A 207 4.21 11.74 2.59
C LEU A 207 4.42 12.01 1.09
N CYS A 208 5.57 11.64 0.55
CA CYS A 208 5.84 11.75 -0.89
C CYS A 208 4.85 10.91 -1.70
N TYR A 209 4.54 9.69 -1.25
CA TYR A 209 3.55 8.82 -1.88
C TYR A 209 2.16 9.49 -1.94
N ILE A 210 1.67 10.05 -0.84
CA ILE A 210 0.37 10.73 -0.80
C ILE A 210 0.33 11.89 -1.79
N ILE A 211 1.40 12.68 -1.89
CA ILE A 211 1.49 13.81 -2.82
C ILE A 211 1.45 13.31 -4.26
N VAL A 212 2.30 12.35 -4.62
CA VAL A 212 2.41 11.84 -6.00
C VAL A 212 1.14 11.09 -6.41
N ALA A 213 0.59 10.24 -5.54
CA ALA A 213 -0.66 9.52 -5.81
C ALA A 213 -1.84 10.49 -6.00
N SER A 214 -1.89 11.58 -5.22
CA SER A 214 -2.89 12.63 -5.39
C SER A 214 -2.71 13.39 -6.71
N ALA A 215 -1.49 13.69 -7.11
CA ALA A 215 -1.19 14.34 -8.38
C ALA A 215 -1.59 13.45 -9.57
N ILE A 216 -1.22 12.15 -9.54
CA ILE A 216 -1.59 11.17 -10.58
C ILE A 216 -3.11 11.01 -10.66
N LYS A 217 -3.82 11.01 -9.53
CA LYS A 217 -5.28 11.00 -9.50
C LYS A 217 -5.87 12.19 -10.27
N GLU A 218 -5.36 13.41 -10.06
CA GLU A 218 -5.85 14.60 -10.77
C GLU A 218 -5.54 14.52 -12.28
N VAL A 219 -4.36 14.01 -12.68
CA VAL A 219 -4.02 13.78 -14.09
C VAL A 219 -4.96 12.73 -14.71
N TYR A 220 -5.21 11.63 -14.01
CA TYR A 220 -6.13 10.58 -14.44
C TYR A 220 -7.55 11.14 -14.68
N LYS A 221 -8.07 11.92 -13.73
CA LYS A 221 -9.38 12.58 -13.85
C LYS A 221 -9.44 13.52 -15.06
N LYS A 222 -8.38 14.29 -15.30
CA LYS A 222 -8.30 15.21 -16.45
C LYS A 222 -8.29 14.46 -17.78
N TYR A 223 -7.68 13.28 -17.83
CA TYR A 223 -7.54 12.49 -19.04
C TYR A 223 -8.79 11.67 -19.39
N TYR A 224 -9.40 11.03 -18.36
CA TYR A 224 -10.54 10.13 -18.57
C TYR A 224 -11.91 10.76 -18.22
N GLY A 225 -11.94 11.94 -17.63
CA GLY A 225 -13.18 12.63 -17.22
C GLY A 225 -13.87 12.05 -15.99
N GLU A 226 -13.43 10.89 -15.51
CA GLU A 226 -13.98 10.20 -14.31
C GLU A 226 -12.85 9.53 -13.51
N PHE A 227 -13.14 9.20 -12.26
CA PHE A 227 -12.17 8.52 -11.38
C PHE A 227 -12.72 7.24 -10.76
N LEU A 228 -13.99 7.26 -10.31
CA LEU A 228 -14.71 6.12 -9.72
C LEU A 228 -15.85 5.68 -10.62
#